data_f606b94c955a3171e6d1c339ac20fa2a
#
_entry.id   f606b94c955a3171e6d1c339ac20fa2a
#
_cell.length_a   1.000
_cell.length_b   1.000
_cell.length_c   1.000
_cell.angle_alpha   90.00
_cell.angle_beta   90.00
_cell.angle_gamma   90.00
#
_symmetry.space_group_name_H-M   'P 1'
#
loop_
_entity.id
_entity.type
_entity.pdbx_description
1 polymer ?
#
loop_
_entity_poly.entity_id
_entity_poly.type
_entity_poly.pdbx_seq_one_letter_code
_entity_poly.pdbx_strand_id
1 'polypeptide(L)'
;MTGIELHGKELEMLQYECHVSGAIAPKRPNMLLISENKIDYQPKSAIILCEQKIIRRQLRRARNDLRILSIEAYKSINNIEIIHSNDFETSEWMEEQRKLGKIDGFITSKEIFESLKFNGRRHTLLPDPKEGGGAYFLPIPYSDLIILLTRKSSPKSLTRVMTEKEGETIWWVQNQILGSLTSQELANTSILVRHRKVKSLMEEAERYKDLTLEQACHDSEGEVVDSEVHVELKIEKISKNGKRTIGIHRIIPYSKFEYATISLIRDWEVILREVSQDVPQDSYHDKIATAFIDLEE
;
A
#
# COMPACT_ATOMS: atom_id res chain seq x y z
N MET A 1 -7.42 -7.51 -20.60
CA MET A 1 -7.66 -6.17 -20.01
C MET A 1 -6.40 -5.82 -19.26
N THR A 2 -5.59 -4.95 -19.81
CA THR A 2 -4.39 -4.41 -19.17
C THR A 2 -4.85 -3.37 -18.16
N GLY A 3 -4.48 -3.55 -16.88
CA GLY A 3 -4.68 -2.51 -15.88
C GLY A 3 -3.84 -1.30 -16.27
N ILE A 4 -4.49 -0.24 -16.72
CA ILE A 4 -3.85 1.03 -16.96
C ILE A 4 -3.75 1.71 -15.60
N GLU A 5 -2.55 1.99 -15.12
CA GLU A 5 -2.36 2.94 -14.03
C GLU A 5 -2.75 4.33 -14.55
N LEU A 6 -3.99 4.72 -14.28
CA LEU A 6 -4.52 6.02 -14.68
C LEU A 6 -3.99 7.09 -13.73
N HIS A 7 -3.07 7.92 -14.20
CA HIS A 7 -2.58 9.08 -13.46
C HIS A 7 -3.46 10.30 -13.75
N GLY A 8 -3.88 10.96 -12.67
CA GLY A 8 -4.57 12.26 -12.56
C GLY A 8 -5.36 12.78 -13.78
N LYS A 9 -4.69 13.27 -14.81
CA LYS A 9 -5.35 13.89 -15.98
C LYS A 9 -6.09 12.89 -16.89
N GLU A 10 -5.61 11.68 -17.00
CA GLU A 10 -6.28 10.64 -17.82
C GLU A 10 -7.54 10.14 -17.11
N LEU A 11 -7.51 10.06 -15.79
CA LEU A 11 -8.68 9.74 -14.99
C LEU A 11 -9.75 10.85 -15.11
N GLU A 12 -9.36 12.12 -15.09
CA GLU A 12 -10.27 13.26 -15.29
C GLU A 12 -10.91 13.24 -16.68
N MET A 13 -10.15 12.98 -17.75
CA MET A 13 -10.70 12.87 -19.10
C MET A 13 -11.67 11.70 -19.24
N LEU A 14 -11.35 10.54 -18.65
CA LEU A 14 -12.23 9.39 -18.65
C LEU A 14 -13.50 9.63 -17.81
N GLN A 15 -13.41 10.38 -16.72
CA GLN A 15 -14.58 10.76 -15.90
C GLN A 15 -15.53 11.70 -16.64
N TYR A 16 -15.06 12.43 -17.64
CA TYR A 16 -15.95 13.29 -18.44
C TYR A 16 -16.94 12.49 -19.29
N GLU A 17 -16.52 11.37 -19.89
CA GLU A 17 -17.36 10.54 -20.77
C GLU A 17 -17.84 9.25 -20.11
N CYS A 18 -17.14 8.79 -19.09
CA CYS A 18 -17.37 7.53 -18.39
C CYS A 18 -17.72 7.75 -16.92
N HIS A 19 -18.29 6.72 -16.31
CA HIS A 19 -18.39 6.63 -14.85
C HIS A 19 -17.93 5.24 -14.38
N VAL A 20 -17.47 5.18 -13.15
CA VAL A 20 -17.17 3.92 -12.49
C VAL A 20 -18.47 3.22 -12.19
N SER A 21 -18.68 2.06 -12.78
CA SER A 21 -19.92 1.28 -12.68
C SER A 21 -19.75 0.02 -11.84
N GLY A 22 -18.53 -0.26 -11.41
CA GLY A 22 -18.22 -1.38 -10.54
C GLY A 22 -16.71 -1.53 -10.31
N ALA A 23 -16.35 -2.43 -9.41
CA ALA A 23 -14.97 -2.76 -9.13
C ALA A 23 -14.83 -4.24 -8.72
N ILE A 24 -13.64 -4.81 -8.95
CA ILE A 24 -13.28 -6.17 -8.57
C ILE A 24 -12.11 -6.08 -7.61
N ALA A 25 -12.24 -6.72 -6.46
CA ALA A 25 -11.22 -6.67 -5.41
C ALA A 25 -9.95 -7.45 -5.79
N PRO A 26 -8.76 -6.98 -5.35
CA PRO A 26 -7.53 -7.75 -5.49
C PRO A 26 -7.60 -9.01 -4.61
N LYS A 27 -7.29 -10.16 -5.20
CA LYS A 27 -7.35 -11.44 -4.48
C LYS A 27 -6.05 -11.79 -3.75
N ARG A 28 -4.94 -11.18 -4.13
CA ARG A 28 -3.60 -11.44 -3.57
C ARG A 28 -2.74 -10.20 -3.67
N PRO A 29 -1.79 -10.00 -2.72
CA PRO A 29 -0.80 -8.94 -2.86
C PRO A 29 -0.02 -9.06 -4.16
N ASN A 30 0.16 -7.95 -4.87
CA ASN A 30 0.73 -7.90 -6.21
C ASN A 30 2.23 -7.59 -6.24
N MET A 31 2.76 -6.95 -5.21
CA MET A 31 4.17 -6.58 -5.19
C MET A 31 5.06 -7.74 -4.79
N LEU A 32 6.08 -7.99 -5.60
CA LEU A 32 7.03 -9.07 -5.45
C LEU A 32 8.45 -8.52 -5.32
N LEU A 33 9.21 -9.09 -4.39
CA LEU A 33 10.65 -8.99 -4.37
C LEU A 33 11.24 -10.16 -5.18
N ILE A 34 11.96 -9.84 -6.25
CA ILE A 34 12.69 -10.82 -7.06
C ILE A 34 14.14 -10.83 -6.60
N SER A 35 14.53 -11.91 -5.92
CA SER A 35 15.88 -12.08 -5.36
C SER A 35 16.08 -13.52 -4.91
N GLU A 36 17.33 -13.93 -4.68
CA GLU A 36 17.63 -15.27 -4.17
C GLU A 36 17.08 -15.50 -2.76
N ASN A 37 17.12 -14.48 -1.89
CA ASN A 37 16.71 -14.55 -0.50
C ASN A 37 15.46 -13.69 -0.23
N LYS A 38 14.67 -14.07 0.78
CA LYS A 38 13.62 -13.20 1.34
C LYS A 38 14.27 -11.98 1.96
N ILE A 39 13.48 -10.91 2.17
CA ILE A 39 13.95 -9.64 2.73
C ILE A 39 14.72 -9.84 4.05
N ASP A 40 14.23 -10.72 4.92
CA ASP A 40 14.82 -10.98 6.23
C ASP A 40 16.20 -11.64 6.14
N TYR A 41 16.50 -12.34 5.05
CA TYR A 41 17.72 -13.11 4.83
C TYR A 41 18.65 -12.50 3.77
N GLN A 42 18.38 -11.27 3.34
CA GLN A 42 19.27 -10.55 2.43
C GLN A 42 20.64 -10.30 3.08
N PRO A 43 21.74 -10.37 2.33
CA PRO A 43 23.05 -9.96 2.82
C PRO A 43 23.05 -8.51 3.30
N LYS A 44 23.92 -8.17 4.24
CA LYS A 44 24.12 -6.77 4.63
C LYS A 44 24.57 -5.95 3.42
N SER A 45 24.02 -4.74 3.32
CA SER A 45 24.27 -3.81 2.21
C SER A 45 23.84 -4.30 0.84
N ALA A 46 23.01 -5.36 0.75
CA ALA A 46 22.44 -5.81 -0.51
C ALA A 46 21.70 -4.68 -1.22
N ILE A 47 21.88 -4.61 -2.55
CA ILE A 47 21.29 -3.58 -3.39
C ILE A 47 19.95 -4.06 -3.92
N ILE A 48 18.89 -3.36 -3.54
CA ILE A 48 17.52 -3.64 -4.01
C ILE A 48 16.99 -2.41 -4.74
N LEU A 49 16.56 -2.61 -5.98
CA LEU A 49 15.93 -1.56 -6.77
C LEU A 49 14.41 -1.56 -6.58
N CYS A 50 13.86 -0.37 -6.40
CA CYS A 50 12.42 -0.20 -6.26
C CYS A 50 12.01 1.20 -6.70
N GLU A 51 11.08 1.30 -7.65
CA GLU A 51 10.61 2.60 -8.14
C GLU A 51 9.66 3.29 -7.18
N GLN A 52 8.77 2.52 -6.54
CA GLN A 52 7.75 3.07 -5.66
C GLN A 52 8.35 3.60 -4.37
N LYS A 53 8.17 4.90 -4.14
CA LYS A 53 8.73 5.64 -3.00
C LYS A 53 8.31 5.05 -1.65
N ILE A 54 7.02 4.77 -1.48
CA ILE A 54 6.50 4.21 -0.22
C ILE A 54 7.04 2.80 0.05
N ILE A 55 7.16 1.96 -0.97
CA ILE A 55 7.72 0.61 -0.81
C ILE A 55 9.20 0.68 -0.43
N ARG A 56 9.98 1.62 -1.00
CA ARG A 56 11.37 1.86 -0.56
C ARG A 56 11.45 2.19 0.94
N ARG A 57 10.51 3.01 1.45
CA ARG A 57 10.45 3.37 2.87
C ARG A 57 10.07 2.15 3.74
N GLN A 58 9.13 1.34 3.30
CA GLN A 58 8.75 0.10 3.98
C GLN A 58 9.91 -0.91 3.99
N LEU A 59 10.66 -1.05 2.90
CA LEU A 59 11.85 -1.90 2.85
C LEU A 59 12.94 -1.42 3.82
N ARG A 60 13.17 -0.09 3.93
CA ARG A 60 14.09 0.49 4.91
C ARG A 60 13.62 0.27 6.34
N ARG A 61 12.31 0.30 6.60
CA ARG A 61 11.73 -0.06 7.89
C ARG A 61 12.01 -1.51 8.23
N ALA A 62 11.83 -2.40 7.26
CA ALA A 62 12.07 -3.82 7.43
C ALA A 62 13.55 -4.14 7.69
N ARG A 63 14.43 -3.51 6.90
CA ARG A 63 15.89 -3.75 6.93
C ARG A 63 16.63 -2.47 6.59
N ASN A 64 17.07 -1.76 7.61
CA ASN A 64 17.77 -0.47 7.48
C ASN A 64 19.23 -0.59 7.03
N ASP A 65 19.78 -1.78 7.03
CA ASP A 65 21.13 -2.10 6.60
C ASP A 65 21.23 -2.37 5.08
N LEU A 66 20.10 -2.41 4.36
CA LEU A 66 20.09 -2.61 2.92
C LEU A 66 20.22 -1.30 2.14
N ARG A 67 20.77 -1.38 0.94
CA ARG A 67 20.86 -0.26 -0.01
C ARG A 67 19.63 -0.27 -0.93
N ILE A 68 18.56 0.39 -0.50
CA ILE A 68 17.31 0.48 -1.27
C ILE A 68 17.37 1.75 -2.13
N LEU A 69 17.44 1.59 -3.44
CA LEU A 69 17.62 2.66 -4.41
C LEU A 69 16.44 2.75 -5.39
N SER A 70 16.14 3.96 -5.86
CA SER A 70 15.35 4.14 -7.09
C SER A 70 16.21 3.78 -8.30
N ILE A 71 15.55 3.53 -9.42
CA ILE A 71 16.24 3.26 -10.68
C ILE A 71 17.09 4.46 -11.12
N GLU A 72 16.56 5.67 -10.99
CA GLU A 72 17.28 6.90 -11.30
C GLU A 72 18.53 7.08 -10.43
N ALA A 73 18.41 6.87 -9.12
CA ALA A 73 19.54 6.94 -8.20
C ALA A 73 20.62 5.90 -8.55
N TYR A 74 20.21 4.68 -8.88
CA TYR A 74 21.14 3.62 -9.28
C TYR A 74 21.83 3.95 -10.62
N LYS A 75 21.08 4.45 -11.60
CA LYS A 75 21.64 4.88 -12.90
C LYS A 75 22.64 6.02 -12.71
N SER A 76 22.31 7.03 -11.91
CA SER A 76 23.19 8.16 -11.63
C SER A 76 24.50 7.71 -10.97
N ILE A 77 24.44 6.83 -9.97
CA ILE A 77 25.63 6.32 -9.26
C ILE A 77 26.55 5.53 -10.21
N ASN A 78 25.98 4.81 -11.18
CA ASN A 78 26.73 3.94 -12.09
C ASN A 78 26.97 4.55 -13.47
N ASN A 79 26.62 5.82 -13.72
CA ASN A 79 26.74 6.54 -15.00
C ASN A 79 26.05 5.78 -16.15
N ILE A 80 24.83 5.31 -15.94
CA ILE A 80 24.04 4.55 -16.91
C ILE A 80 23.05 5.50 -17.58
N GLU A 81 23.16 5.69 -18.89
CA GLU A 81 22.29 6.56 -19.70
C GLU A 81 21.27 5.72 -20.51
N ILE A 82 20.43 4.94 -19.84
CA ILE A 82 19.38 4.17 -20.50
C ILE A 82 18.03 4.76 -20.13
N ILE A 83 17.18 5.01 -21.13
CA ILE A 83 15.80 5.44 -20.95
C ILE A 83 14.89 4.24 -21.24
N HIS A 84 14.00 3.92 -20.33
CA HIS A 84 12.97 2.90 -20.51
C HIS A 84 11.63 3.58 -20.74
N SER A 85 10.84 3.05 -21.68
CA SER A 85 9.57 3.65 -22.08
C SER A 85 8.41 3.22 -21.19
N ASN A 86 8.55 2.09 -20.49
CA ASN A 86 7.50 1.49 -19.70
C ASN A 86 8.06 0.58 -18.59
N ASP A 87 7.17 0.14 -17.70
CA ASP A 87 7.53 -0.69 -16.54
C ASP A 87 7.99 -2.10 -16.92
N PHE A 88 7.55 -2.63 -18.07
CA PHE A 88 8.00 -3.92 -18.57
C PHE A 88 9.49 -3.87 -18.93
N GLU A 89 9.90 -2.92 -19.78
CA GLU A 89 11.30 -2.70 -20.16
C GLU A 89 12.19 -2.44 -18.93
N THR A 90 11.67 -1.64 -18.00
CA THR A 90 12.34 -1.36 -16.74
C THR A 90 12.57 -2.61 -15.92
N SER A 91 11.57 -3.47 -15.80
CA SER A 91 11.67 -4.72 -15.03
C SER A 91 12.57 -5.75 -15.72
N GLU A 92 12.55 -5.82 -17.04
CA GLU A 92 13.45 -6.67 -17.81
C GLU A 92 14.91 -6.26 -17.61
N TRP A 93 15.19 -4.96 -17.70
CA TRP A 93 16.52 -4.42 -17.42
C TRP A 93 16.97 -4.69 -15.98
N MET A 94 16.11 -4.54 -14.98
CA MET A 94 16.43 -4.86 -13.59
C MET A 94 16.79 -6.35 -13.42
N GLU A 95 16.06 -7.25 -14.10
CA GLU A 95 16.38 -8.67 -14.09
C GLU A 95 17.72 -8.98 -14.74
N GLU A 96 18.09 -8.27 -15.83
CA GLU A 96 19.43 -8.35 -16.42
C GLU A 96 20.52 -7.92 -15.43
N GLN A 97 20.33 -6.77 -14.74
CA GLN A 97 21.29 -6.32 -13.73
C GLN A 97 21.43 -7.33 -12.60
N ARG A 98 20.33 -7.98 -12.19
CA ARG A 98 20.34 -9.05 -11.17
C ARG A 98 21.12 -10.27 -11.67
N LYS A 99 20.87 -10.74 -12.88
CA LYS A 99 21.60 -11.86 -13.49
C LYS A 99 23.10 -11.61 -13.63
N LEU A 100 23.48 -10.36 -13.88
CA LEU A 100 24.88 -9.94 -13.94
C LEU A 100 25.52 -9.77 -12.54
N GLY A 101 24.76 -9.99 -11.46
CA GLY A 101 25.24 -9.85 -10.09
C GLY A 101 25.54 -8.41 -9.66
N LYS A 102 25.01 -7.40 -10.39
CA LYS A 102 25.18 -5.98 -10.07
C LYS A 102 24.20 -5.49 -9.02
N ILE A 103 23.07 -6.17 -8.86
CA ILE A 103 22.07 -5.96 -7.82
C ILE A 103 21.64 -7.31 -7.22
N ASP A 104 21.21 -7.28 -5.97
CA ASP A 104 20.77 -8.50 -5.26
C ASP A 104 19.29 -8.80 -5.47
N GLY A 105 18.50 -7.76 -5.81
CA GLY A 105 17.08 -7.92 -6.07
C GLY A 105 16.41 -6.63 -6.54
N PHE A 106 15.14 -6.77 -6.92
CA PHE A 106 14.29 -5.64 -7.31
C PHE A 106 12.83 -5.92 -7.01
N ILE A 107 12.05 -4.85 -6.97
CA ILE A 107 10.59 -4.92 -6.75
C ILE A 107 9.89 -4.74 -8.09
N THR A 108 8.91 -5.60 -8.35
CA THR A 108 8.03 -5.51 -9.52
C THR A 108 6.63 -6.01 -9.19
N SER A 109 5.67 -5.79 -10.08
CA SER A 109 4.34 -6.35 -9.94
C SER A 109 4.30 -7.82 -10.34
N LYS A 110 3.33 -8.55 -9.80
CA LYS A 110 3.09 -9.94 -10.17
C LYS A 110 2.71 -10.08 -11.66
N GLU A 111 1.94 -9.12 -12.19
CA GLU A 111 1.55 -9.07 -13.59
C GLU A 111 2.76 -9.02 -14.51
N ILE A 112 3.70 -8.11 -14.24
CA ILE A 112 4.94 -7.99 -15.01
C ILE A 112 5.78 -9.26 -14.90
N PHE A 113 5.93 -9.79 -13.67
CA PHE A 113 6.68 -11.04 -13.45
C PHE A 113 6.15 -12.21 -14.27
N GLU A 114 4.82 -12.38 -14.29
CA GLU A 114 4.17 -13.48 -15.03
C GLU A 114 4.21 -13.25 -16.55
N SER A 115 4.06 -12.01 -17.00
CA SER A 115 4.10 -11.64 -18.43
C SER A 115 5.49 -11.83 -19.04
N LEU A 116 6.53 -11.44 -18.32
CA LEU A 116 7.93 -11.60 -18.76
C LEU A 116 8.50 -12.99 -18.47
N LYS A 117 7.74 -13.85 -17.81
CA LYS A 117 8.14 -15.24 -17.48
C LYS A 117 9.52 -15.32 -16.80
N PHE A 118 9.76 -14.43 -15.84
CA PHE A 118 11.01 -14.44 -15.09
C PHE A 118 11.24 -15.77 -14.36
N ASN A 119 12.46 -16.28 -14.40
CA ASN A 119 12.83 -17.54 -13.76
C ASN A 119 13.42 -17.37 -12.36
N GLY A 120 13.45 -16.16 -11.82
CA GLY A 120 13.98 -15.86 -10.48
C GLY A 120 13.07 -16.31 -9.35
N ARG A 121 13.65 -16.49 -8.16
CA ARG A 121 12.85 -16.68 -6.94
C ARG A 121 12.06 -15.42 -6.65
N ARG A 122 10.80 -15.59 -6.29
CA ARG A 122 9.88 -14.49 -5.95
C ARG A 122 9.43 -14.58 -4.50
N HIS A 123 9.37 -13.44 -3.85
CA HIS A 123 8.92 -13.30 -2.48
C HIS A 123 7.84 -12.23 -2.41
N THR A 124 6.61 -12.62 -2.09
CA THR A 124 5.49 -11.69 -2.01
C THR A 124 5.65 -10.76 -0.81
N LEU A 125 5.45 -9.47 -1.01
CA LEU A 125 5.36 -8.47 0.06
C LEU A 125 3.97 -8.54 0.68
N LEU A 126 3.88 -9.04 1.90
CA LEU A 126 2.60 -9.29 2.58
C LEU A 126 2.19 -8.11 3.47
N PRO A 127 0.89 -7.74 3.51
CA PRO A 127 0.40 -6.65 4.35
C PRO A 127 0.33 -6.99 5.84
N ASP A 128 0.37 -8.27 6.18
CA ASP A 128 0.35 -8.72 7.56
C ASP A 128 1.71 -9.31 7.94
N PRO A 129 2.19 -9.05 9.16
CA PRO A 129 3.38 -9.69 9.67
C PRO A 129 3.15 -11.21 9.79
N LYS A 130 4.20 -11.98 9.61
CA LYS A 130 4.16 -13.43 9.87
C LYS A 130 4.04 -13.70 11.37
N GLU A 131 3.65 -14.94 11.70
CA GLU A 131 3.67 -15.41 13.08
C GLU A 131 5.06 -15.17 13.70
N GLY A 132 5.06 -14.61 14.92
CA GLY A 132 6.30 -14.23 15.61
C GLY A 132 6.83 -12.84 15.26
N GLY A 133 6.09 -12.05 14.52
CA GLY A 133 6.49 -10.71 14.07
C GLY A 133 7.20 -10.74 12.72
N GLY A 134 7.68 -9.59 12.28
CA GLY A 134 8.39 -9.44 11.01
C GLY A 134 7.92 -8.23 10.21
N ALA A 135 8.53 -8.05 9.06
CA ALA A 135 8.18 -6.96 8.16
C ALA A 135 6.81 -7.17 7.53
N TYR A 136 6.05 -6.10 7.44
CA TYR A 136 4.80 -6.03 6.68
C TYR A 136 4.86 -4.89 5.67
N PHE A 137 4.09 -5.02 4.59
CA PHE A 137 4.12 -4.12 3.46
C PHE A 137 2.70 -3.79 3.02
N LEU A 138 2.21 -2.61 3.41
CA LEU A 138 0.90 -2.17 2.95
C LEU A 138 0.95 -1.82 1.46
N PRO A 139 -0.12 -2.14 0.72
CA PRO A 139 -0.15 -1.89 -0.72
C PRO A 139 -0.16 -0.40 -1.04
N ILE A 140 0.28 -0.10 -2.25
CA ILE A 140 0.13 1.23 -2.85
C ILE A 140 -1.37 1.46 -3.09
N PRO A 141 -1.85 2.72 -2.97
CA PRO A 141 -3.23 3.04 -3.30
C PRO A 141 -3.65 2.49 -4.67
N TYR A 142 -4.85 1.96 -4.74
CA TYR A 142 -5.47 1.35 -5.93
C TYR A 142 -4.75 0.14 -6.53
N SER A 143 -3.64 -0.33 -5.94
CA SER A 143 -2.93 -1.48 -6.50
C SER A 143 -3.84 -2.70 -6.56
N ASP A 144 -3.83 -3.36 -7.71
CA ASP A 144 -4.60 -4.58 -8.03
C ASP A 144 -6.13 -4.42 -8.05
N LEU A 145 -6.64 -3.23 -7.84
CA LEU A 145 -8.06 -2.94 -7.94
C LEU A 145 -8.45 -2.80 -9.42
N ILE A 146 -9.33 -3.66 -9.91
CA ILE A 146 -9.86 -3.55 -11.26
C ILE A 146 -11.13 -2.70 -11.24
N ILE A 147 -11.10 -1.58 -11.95
CA ILE A 147 -12.23 -0.66 -12.05
C ILE A 147 -12.96 -0.90 -13.35
N LEU A 148 -14.26 -1.06 -13.29
CA LEU A 148 -15.14 -1.21 -14.44
C LEU A 148 -15.69 0.15 -14.84
N LEU A 149 -15.30 0.62 -16.02
CA LEU A 149 -15.75 1.89 -16.58
C LEU A 149 -16.83 1.65 -17.64
N THR A 150 -17.91 2.41 -17.58
CA THR A 150 -18.95 2.43 -18.61
C THR A 150 -19.24 3.87 -19.04
N ARG A 151 -19.74 4.04 -20.27
CA ARG A 151 -20.18 5.35 -20.75
C ARG A 151 -21.32 5.86 -19.87
N LYS A 152 -21.41 7.17 -19.68
CA LYS A 152 -22.46 7.79 -18.84
C LYS A 152 -23.88 7.43 -19.26
N SER A 153 -24.09 7.15 -20.53
CA SER A 153 -25.39 6.70 -21.10
C SER A 153 -25.70 5.23 -20.84
N SER A 154 -24.72 4.44 -20.39
CA SER A 154 -24.91 3.00 -20.20
C SER A 154 -25.50 2.70 -18.81
N PRO A 155 -26.46 1.76 -18.71
CA PRO A 155 -27.01 1.40 -17.41
C PRO A 155 -25.97 0.68 -16.54
N LYS A 156 -25.92 1.04 -15.24
CA LYS A 156 -25.02 0.40 -14.26
C LYS A 156 -25.24 -1.10 -14.09
N SER A 157 -26.43 -1.60 -14.49
CA SER A 157 -26.75 -3.03 -14.42
C SER A 157 -25.86 -3.90 -15.30
N LEU A 158 -25.24 -3.35 -16.35
CA LEU A 158 -24.35 -4.10 -17.25
C LEU A 158 -23.12 -4.69 -16.55
N THR A 159 -22.61 -4.02 -15.54
CA THR A 159 -21.42 -4.45 -14.80
C THR A 159 -21.74 -5.18 -13.50
N ARG A 160 -23.01 -5.20 -13.09
CA ARG A 160 -23.43 -5.76 -11.80
C ARG A 160 -22.99 -7.21 -11.58
N VAL A 161 -22.98 -8.02 -12.63
CA VAL A 161 -22.57 -9.44 -12.57
C VAL A 161 -21.05 -9.60 -12.36
N MET A 162 -20.27 -8.60 -12.81
CA MET A 162 -18.80 -8.63 -12.72
C MET A 162 -18.28 -7.88 -11.50
N THR A 163 -19.12 -7.09 -10.85
CA THR A 163 -18.77 -6.29 -9.69
C THR A 163 -18.77 -7.12 -8.42
N GLU A 164 -17.74 -6.94 -7.59
CA GLU A 164 -17.64 -7.54 -6.26
C GLU A 164 -17.91 -6.47 -5.17
N LYS A 165 -18.72 -6.82 -4.19
CA LYS A 165 -19.05 -5.92 -3.05
C LYS A 165 -17.78 -5.42 -2.33
N GLU A 166 -16.78 -6.27 -2.19
CA GLU A 166 -15.49 -5.89 -1.63
C GLU A 166 -14.76 -4.88 -2.52
N GLY A 167 -14.75 -5.09 -3.85
CA GLY A 167 -14.15 -4.17 -4.80
C GLY A 167 -14.78 -2.77 -4.75
N GLU A 168 -16.11 -2.70 -4.71
CA GLU A 168 -16.83 -1.41 -4.55
C GLU A 168 -16.47 -0.72 -3.24
N THR A 169 -16.38 -1.47 -2.13
CA THR A 169 -15.96 -0.93 -0.83
C THR A 169 -14.54 -0.37 -0.91
N ILE A 170 -13.60 -1.13 -1.48
CA ILE A 170 -12.20 -0.71 -1.63
C ILE A 170 -12.13 0.57 -2.47
N TRP A 171 -12.82 0.60 -3.62
CA TRP A 171 -12.87 1.78 -4.47
C TRP A 171 -13.42 2.99 -3.73
N TRP A 172 -14.57 2.86 -3.10
CA TRP A 172 -15.22 3.97 -2.40
C TRP A 172 -14.35 4.52 -1.27
N VAL A 173 -13.83 3.66 -0.39
CA VAL A 173 -13.00 4.05 0.75
C VAL A 173 -11.72 4.74 0.29
N GLN A 174 -11.00 4.13 -0.66
CA GLN A 174 -9.76 4.71 -1.15
C GLN A 174 -10.01 6.05 -1.84
N ASN A 175 -11.07 6.16 -2.64
CA ASN A 175 -11.42 7.41 -3.31
C ASN A 175 -11.75 8.54 -2.31
N GLN A 176 -12.45 8.24 -1.19
CA GLN A 176 -12.71 9.22 -0.14
C GLN A 176 -11.41 9.68 0.55
N ILE A 177 -10.57 8.74 0.96
CA ILE A 177 -9.33 9.04 1.68
C ILE A 177 -8.34 9.78 0.75
N LEU A 178 -8.13 9.28 -0.46
CA LEU A 178 -7.15 9.85 -1.38
C LEU A 178 -7.59 11.19 -1.95
N GLY A 179 -8.90 11.41 -2.09
CA GLY A 179 -9.45 12.72 -2.49
C GLY A 179 -9.20 13.85 -1.48
N SER A 180 -8.89 13.50 -0.22
CA SER A 180 -8.51 14.48 0.82
C SER A 180 -7.00 14.76 0.87
N LEU A 181 -6.18 14.01 0.13
CA LEU A 181 -4.72 14.12 0.16
C LEU A 181 -4.17 14.92 -1.02
N THR A 182 -3.11 15.65 -0.78
CA THR A 182 -2.32 16.30 -1.85
C THR A 182 -1.55 15.27 -2.67
N SER A 183 -1.12 15.62 -3.89
CA SER A 183 -0.33 14.72 -4.76
C SER A 183 0.97 14.24 -4.10
N GLN A 184 1.62 15.10 -3.31
CA GLN A 184 2.82 14.76 -2.57
C GLN A 184 2.52 13.75 -1.43
N GLU A 185 1.39 13.91 -0.76
CA GLU A 185 0.95 12.99 0.28
C GLU A 185 0.57 11.63 -0.27
N LEU A 186 -0.08 11.59 -1.44
CA LEU A 186 -0.43 10.35 -2.14
C LEU A 186 0.79 9.45 -2.36
N ALA A 187 1.89 10.01 -2.85
CA ALA A 187 3.12 9.28 -3.13
C ALA A 187 3.78 8.67 -1.87
N ASN A 188 3.40 9.14 -0.68
CA ASN A 188 3.97 8.73 0.61
C ASN A 188 3.01 7.95 1.49
N THR A 189 1.82 7.66 1.00
CA THR A 189 0.75 6.98 1.74
C THR A 189 0.54 5.58 1.20
N SER A 190 0.43 4.59 2.07
CA SER A 190 -0.06 3.26 1.75
C SER A 190 -1.39 3.00 2.41
N ILE A 191 -2.26 2.28 1.73
CA ILE A 191 -3.63 2.01 2.18
C ILE A 191 -3.98 0.55 1.89
N LEU A 192 -4.44 -0.14 2.92
CA LEU A 192 -5.08 -1.45 2.80
C LEU A 192 -6.56 -1.32 3.15
N VAL A 193 -7.40 -1.78 2.27
CA VAL A 193 -8.85 -1.95 2.50
C VAL A 193 -9.20 -3.37 2.09
N ARG A 194 -9.84 -4.13 2.96
CA ARG A 194 -10.30 -5.48 2.64
C ARG A 194 -11.48 -5.90 3.51
N HIS A 195 -12.24 -6.84 3.01
CA HIS A 195 -13.28 -7.49 3.80
C HIS A 195 -12.67 -8.63 4.64
N ARG A 196 -13.11 -8.72 5.88
CA ARG A 196 -12.72 -9.76 6.82
C ARG A 196 -13.95 -10.47 7.35
N LYS A 197 -13.93 -11.79 7.37
CA LYS A 197 -14.97 -12.58 8.03
C LYS A 197 -14.74 -12.57 9.54
N VAL A 198 -15.79 -12.43 10.31
CA VAL A 198 -15.72 -12.42 11.78
C VAL A 198 -14.98 -13.63 12.33
N LYS A 199 -15.28 -14.82 11.81
CA LYS A 199 -14.56 -16.05 12.20
C LYS A 199 -13.03 -15.91 12.07
N SER A 200 -12.55 -15.33 10.96
CA SER A 200 -11.11 -15.13 10.74
C SER A 200 -10.52 -14.08 11.70
N LEU A 201 -11.30 -13.06 12.06
CA LEU A 201 -10.87 -12.06 13.05
C LEU A 201 -10.80 -12.65 14.46
N MET A 202 -11.77 -13.48 14.84
CA MET A 202 -11.78 -14.16 16.12
C MET A 202 -10.61 -15.14 16.26
N GLU A 203 -10.34 -15.95 15.22
CA GLU A 203 -9.17 -16.84 15.18
C GLU A 203 -7.85 -16.08 15.32
N GLU A 204 -7.78 -14.87 14.73
CA GLU A 204 -6.62 -13.99 14.85
C GLU A 204 -6.51 -13.38 16.25
N ALA A 205 -7.63 -12.90 16.82
CA ALA A 205 -7.70 -12.34 18.16
C ALA A 205 -7.26 -13.38 19.23
N GLU A 206 -7.76 -14.60 19.13
CA GLU A 206 -7.38 -15.70 20.03
C GLU A 206 -5.88 -16.03 19.90
N ARG A 207 -5.37 -16.12 18.68
CA ARG A 207 -3.95 -16.43 18.39
C ARG A 207 -3.00 -15.41 19.01
N TYR A 208 -3.33 -14.11 18.86
CA TYR A 208 -2.47 -13.02 19.34
C TYR A 208 -2.87 -12.49 20.72
N LYS A 209 -3.93 -13.04 21.33
CA LYS A 209 -4.53 -12.54 22.58
C LYS A 209 -4.88 -11.06 22.51
N ASP A 210 -5.42 -10.65 21.35
CA ASP A 210 -5.81 -9.27 21.09
C ASP A 210 -7.26 -9.03 21.48
N LEU A 211 -7.46 -8.57 22.73
CA LEU A 211 -8.78 -8.26 23.27
C LEU A 211 -9.50 -7.15 22.50
N THR A 212 -8.75 -6.21 21.89
CA THR A 212 -9.35 -5.13 21.11
C THR A 212 -9.97 -5.66 19.83
N LEU A 213 -9.26 -6.58 19.17
CA LEU A 213 -9.75 -7.26 17.98
C LEU A 213 -10.95 -8.17 18.30
N GLU A 214 -10.90 -8.87 19.42
CA GLU A 214 -12.01 -9.69 19.91
C GLU A 214 -13.26 -8.83 20.17
N GLN A 215 -13.12 -7.72 20.89
CA GLN A 215 -14.22 -6.80 21.15
C GLN A 215 -14.81 -6.17 19.87
N ALA A 216 -14.00 -5.93 18.85
CA ALA A 216 -14.50 -5.41 17.58
C ALA A 216 -15.43 -6.38 16.84
N CYS A 217 -15.44 -7.64 17.21
CA CYS A 217 -16.31 -8.70 16.66
C CYS A 217 -17.61 -8.91 17.45
N HIS A 218 -17.79 -8.20 18.57
CA HIS A 218 -18.99 -8.32 19.41
C HIS A 218 -19.86 -7.07 19.28
N ASP A 219 -21.15 -7.24 19.49
CA ASP A 219 -22.10 -6.13 19.61
C ASP A 219 -22.12 -5.56 21.05
N SER A 220 -23.06 -4.63 21.30
CA SER A 220 -23.21 -3.99 22.60
C SER A 220 -23.73 -4.93 23.67
N GLU A 221 -24.29 -6.09 23.31
CA GLU A 221 -24.83 -7.12 24.21
C GLU A 221 -23.80 -8.22 24.48
N GLY A 222 -22.64 -8.15 23.79
CA GLY A 222 -21.56 -9.13 23.93
C GLY A 222 -21.71 -10.36 23.05
N GLU A 223 -22.64 -10.33 22.08
CA GLU A 223 -22.83 -11.42 21.13
C GLU A 223 -21.94 -11.23 19.91
N VAL A 224 -21.43 -12.34 19.37
CA VAL A 224 -20.60 -12.32 18.15
C VAL A 224 -21.45 -11.99 16.92
N VAL A 225 -21.09 -10.94 16.20
CA VAL A 225 -21.79 -10.49 14.98
C VAL A 225 -21.37 -11.32 13.77
N ASP A 226 -21.73 -12.59 13.75
CA ASP A 226 -21.33 -13.54 12.70
C ASP A 226 -21.92 -13.26 11.31
N SER A 227 -23.03 -12.56 11.25
CA SER A 227 -23.78 -12.32 10.02
C SER A 227 -23.19 -11.20 9.16
N GLU A 228 -22.29 -10.38 9.70
CA GLU A 228 -21.78 -9.20 9.06
C GLU A 228 -20.28 -9.32 8.73
N VAL A 229 -19.93 -8.93 7.50
CA VAL A 229 -18.54 -8.79 7.09
C VAL A 229 -17.98 -7.52 7.72
N HIS A 230 -16.74 -7.57 8.21
CA HIS A 230 -16.03 -6.39 8.70
C HIS A 230 -15.13 -5.82 7.60
N VAL A 231 -15.01 -4.51 7.58
CA VAL A 231 -14.08 -3.78 6.71
C VAL A 231 -12.84 -3.44 7.52
N GLU A 232 -11.71 -3.96 7.12
CA GLU A 232 -10.41 -3.61 7.68
C GLU A 232 -9.80 -2.47 6.88
N LEU A 233 -9.45 -1.40 7.57
CA LEU A 233 -8.81 -0.20 7.05
C LEU A 233 -7.46 -0.01 7.72
N LYS A 234 -6.38 0.02 6.92
CA LYS A 234 -5.05 0.43 7.39
C LYS A 234 -4.54 1.54 6.49
N ILE A 235 -4.14 2.65 7.08
CA ILE A 235 -3.44 3.74 6.39
C ILE A 235 -2.15 4.02 7.12
N GLU A 236 -1.07 4.24 6.38
CA GLU A 236 0.21 4.60 6.99
C GLU A 236 1.02 5.58 6.14
N LYS A 237 1.82 6.39 6.82
CA LYS A 237 2.95 7.15 6.26
C LYS A 237 4.22 6.77 7.00
N ILE A 238 5.32 6.71 6.25
CA ILE A 238 6.62 6.33 6.78
C ILE A 238 7.61 7.42 6.46
N SER A 239 8.46 7.77 7.43
CA SER A 239 9.55 8.73 7.24
C SER A 239 10.53 8.25 6.17
N LYS A 240 11.28 9.17 5.56
CA LYS A 240 12.24 8.92 4.48
C LYS A 240 13.26 7.81 4.80
N ASN A 241 13.71 7.79 6.03
CA ASN A 241 14.67 6.78 6.52
C ASN A 241 14.03 5.46 7.00
N GLY A 242 12.71 5.34 6.99
CA GLY A 242 11.98 4.16 7.45
C GLY A 242 11.88 4.01 8.98
N LYS A 243 12.47 4.93 9.78
CA LYS A 243 12.57 4.77 11.24
C LYS A 243 11.29 5.12 12.00
N ARG A 244 10.45 5.97 11.43
CA ARG A 244 9.20 6.44 12.05
C ARG A 244 8.03 6.11 11.15
N THR A 245 6.98 5.57 11.74
CA THR A 245 5.74 5.22 11.03
C THR A 245 4.57 5.80 11.81
N ILE A 246 3.65 6.40 11.09
CA ILE A 246 2.35 6.80 11.60
C ILE A 246 1.31 6.02 10.83
N GLY A 247 0.33 5.51 11.53
CA GLY A 247 -0.77 4.79 10.89
C GLY A 247 -2.02 4.76 11.74
N ILE A 248 -3.13 4.54 11.07
CA ILE A 248 -4.41 4.21 11.68
C ILE A 248 -4.82 2.83 11.20
N HIS A 249 -5.24 1.99 12.12
CA HIS A 249 -5.84 0.68 11.84
C HIS A 249 -7.23 0.64 12.46
N ARG A 250 -8.23 0.29 11.66
CA ARG A 250 -9.62 0.12 12.10
C ARG A 250 -10.21 -1.15 11.52
N ILE A 251 -11.03 -1.81 12.33
CA ILE A 251 -11.86 -2.94 11.90
C ILE A 251 -13.30 -2.55 12.28
N ILE A 252 -14.17 -2.54 11.28
CA ILE A 252 -15.46 -1.87 11.36
C ILE A 252 -16.52 -2.77 10.75
N PRO A 253 -17.68 -2.98 11.37
CA PRO A 253 -18.80 -3.64 10.74
C PRO A 253 -19.16 -2.98 9.40
N TYR A 254 -19.49 -3.79 8.40
CA TYR A 254 -19.78 -3.29 7.06
C TYR A 254 -20.89 -2.22 7.03
N SER A 255 -21.89 -2.35 7.90
CA SER A 255 -22.99 -1.38 8.00
C SER A 255 -22.54 0.03 8.40
N LYS A 256 -21.33 0.19 8.98
CA LYS A 256 -20.82 1.46 9.52
C LYS A 256 -19.57 1.97 8.78
N PHE A 257 -19.10 1.30 7.73
CA PHE A 257 -17.80 1.63 7.13
C PHE A 257 -17.72 3.03 6.54
N GLU A 258 -18.81 3.56 5.97
CA GLU A 258 -18.85 4.91 5.38
C GLU A 258 -18.61 5.99 6.44
N TYR A 259 -19.36 5.95 7.56
CA TYR A 259 -19.16 6.87 8.68
C TYR A 259 -17.77 6.77 9.28
N ALA A 260 -17.29 5.56 9.45
CA ALA A 260 -15.97 5.31 10.01
C ALA A 260 -14.84 5.79 9.08
N THR A 261 -15.03 5.73 7.77
CA THR A 261 -14.08 6.30 6.80
C THR A 261 -14.02 7.83 6.91
N ILE A 262 -15.18 8.51 7.01
CA ILE A 262 -15.21 9.97 7.19
C ILE A 262 -14.55 10.38 8.52
N SER A 263 -14.82 9.63 9.59
CA SER A 263 -14.15 9.86 10.88
C SER A 263 -12.65 9.62 10.79
N LEU A 264 -12.22 8.57 10.07
CA LEU A 264 -10.81 8.24 9.87
C LEU A 264 -10.07 9.38 9.15
N ILE A 265 -10.68 9.98 8.13
CA ILE A 265 -10.07 11.10 7.40
C ILE A 265 -9.79 12.27 8.35
N ARG A 266 -10.76 12.64 9.20
CA ARG A 266 -10.59 13.71 10.18
C ARG A 266 -9.50 13.41 11.20
N ASP A 267 -9.48 12.18 11.73
CA ASP A 267 -8.44 11.77 12.67
C ASP A 267 -7.08 11.74 12.01
N TRP A 268 -7.02 11.32 10.74
CA TRP A 268 -5.78 11.30 9.96
C TRP A 268 -5.21 12.71 9.73
N GLU A 269 -6.06 13.67 9.37
CA GLU A 269 -5.67 15.10 9.22
C GLU A 269 -5.14 15.68 10.54
N VAL A 270 -5.81 15.38 11.66
CA VAL A 270 -5.36 15.83 13.00
C VAL A 270 -4.00 15.22 13.34
N ILE A 271 -3.85 13.91 13.19
CA ILE A 271 -2.58 13.22 13.49
C ILE A 271 -1.45 13.77 12.62
N LEU A 272 -1.68 13.94 11.32
CA LEU A 272 -0.66 14.48 10.43
C LEU A 272 -0.24 15.89 10.83
N ARG A 273 -1.21 16.74 11.17
CA ARG A 273 -0.92 18.09 11.64
C ARG A 273 -0.07 18.09 12.92
N GLU A 274 -0.47 17.30 13.92
CA GLU A 274 0.24 17.24 15.21
C GLU A 274 1.67 16.72 15.08
N VAL A 275 1.89 15.72 14.23
CA VAL A 275 3.21 15.10 14.08
C VAL A 275 4.13 15.83 13.10
N SER A 276 3.58 16.70 12.26
CA SER A 276 4.37 17.55 11.34
C SER A 276 4.68 18.92 11.93
N GLN A 277 4.09 19.28 13.07
CA GLN A 277 4.44 20.53 13.76
C GLN A 277 5.86 20.45 14.34
N ASP A 278 6.59 21.53 14.23
CA ASP A 278 7.85 21.70 14.93
C ASP A 278 7.58 21.69 16.45
N VAL A 279 8.30 20.83 17.15
CA VAL A 279 8.25 20.83 18.61
C VAL A 279 8.86 22.14 19.10
N PRO A 280 8.17 22.94 19.95
CA PRO A 280 8.74 24.15 20.49
C PRO A 280 10.09 23.85 21.15
N GLN A 281 11.10 24.61 20.79
CA GLN A 281 12.42 24.45 21.40
C GLN A 281 12.35 24.84 22.87
N ASP A 282 12.50 23.87 23.75
CA ASP A 282 12.83 24.17 25.12
C ASP A 282 14.27 24.71 25.15
N SER A 283 14.48 25.89 25.70
CA SER A 283 15.72 26.68 25.63
C SER A 283 16.96 25.97 26.18
N TYR A 284 16.80 24.75 26.69
CA TYR A 284 17.85 23.98 27.35
C TYR A 284 18.32 22.72 26.64
N HIS A 285 17.51 22.16 25.74
CA HIS A 285 17.82 20.91 25.06
C HIS A 285 17.62 21.05 23.55
N ASP A 286 18.71 21.02 22.84
CA ASP A 286 18.87 20.85 21.40
C ASP A 286 18.31 21.93 20.46
N LYS A 287 19.24 22.47 19.72
CA LYS A 287 19.05 23.51 18.69
C LYS A 287 18.38 23.01 17.41
N ILE A 288 17.83 21.80 17.39
CA ILE A 288 17.16 21.23 16.22
C ILE A 288 15.92 20.48 16.67
N ALA A 289 14.81 21.19 16.82
CA ALA A 289 13.50 20.57 16.87
C ALA A 289 13.13 20.12 15.46
N THR A 290 13.14 18.82 15.23
CA THR A 290 12.65 18.23 13.99
C THR A 290 11.24 17.69 14.21
N ALA A 291 10.36 17.88 13.24
CA ALA A 291 9.06 17.25 13.23
C ALA A 291 9.17 15.73 13.45
N PHE A 292 8.20 15.12 14.09
CA PHE A 292 8.20 13.66 14.35
C PHE A 292 8.32 12.87 13.04
N ILE A 293 7.64 13.33 12.00
CA ILE A 293 7.79 12.83 10.64
C ILE A 293 8.15 13.98 9.73
N ASP A 294 9.23 13.83 9.00
CA ASP A 294 9.59 14.67 7.90
C ASP A 294 8.73 14.27 6.69
N LEU A 295 7.77 15.12 6.35
CA LEU A 295 6.84 14.93 5.23
C LEU A 295 7.31 15.64 3.97
N GLU A 296 8.31 16.55 4.09
CA GLU A 296 8.86 17.28 2.97
C GLU A 296 9.96 16.48 2.25
N GLU A 297 10.01 16.63 0.96
CA GLU A 297 11.13 16.25 0.10
C GLU A 297 11.52 17.37 -0.80
#